data_4231cf1cac08c7309168bf01ab320b7c
#
_entry.id   4231cf1cac08c7309168bf01ab320b7c
#
_cell.length_a   1.000
_cell.length_b   1.000
_cell.length_c   1.000
_cell.angle_alpha   90.00
_cell.angle_beta   90.00
_cell.angle_gamma   90.00
#
_symmetry.space_group_name_H-M   'P 1'
#
loop_
_entity.id
_entity.type
_entity.pdbx_description
1 polymer ?
#
loop_
_entity_poly.entity_id
_entity_poly.type
_entity_poly.pdbx_seq_one_letter_code
_entity_poly.pdbx_strand_id
1 'polypeptide(L)'
;MAQFAWNQLSMLKPISYAYLETTNYCNLDCSFCNRKEVIGDLEHMPLDKWCALLEKLKHHPIKEAKLMGMGEPFLHPQFDQICEIFKSYFPDSFLIVATNCQYKFTDKIENAFKYIDLVYFSIDGYKESYERDRAPAKWPKLIKFLDEFKKRERHSCRVTCNYVVNPDNVQDIQTIHDNIVVPYELEELRLNIAQDWSPDTSMPGGYTLEQINYLRENWKDNIKGKSEWNFDQCFWPQEGIYTTVDGRVLMCALNTAEPGFGNLFEQSIDEIRSSERYSGIRSSCELNHPTSHCEKCSYKELAPLLQKLEVHNELSESSK
;
A
#
# COMPACT_ATOMS: atom_id res chain seq x y z
N MET A 1 19.79 -33.38 1.66
CA MET A 1 18.75 -32.44 1.18
C MET A 1 17.75 -32.07 2.27
N ALA A 2 17.17 -33.01 3.01
CA ALA A 2 16.23 -32.69 4.11
C ALA A 2 16.84 -31.81 5.22
N GLN A 3 18.10 -32.06 5.60
CA GLN A 3 18.80 -31.30 6.65
C GLN A 3 19.11 -29.85 6.25
N PHE A 4 19.31 -29.61 4.94
CA PHE A 4 19.54 -28.27 4.40
C PHE A 4 18.25 -27.44 4.41
N ALA A 5 17.11 -28.08 4.06
CA ALA A 5 15.79 -27.44 4.13
C ALA A 5 15.37 -27.09 5.58
N TRP A 6 15.67 -27.97 6.56
CA TRP A 6 15.41 -27.72 7.97
C TRP A 6 16.23 -26.52 8.52
N ASN A 7 17.50 -26.39 8.12
CA ASN A 7 18.34 -25.28 8.53
C ASN A 7 17.89 -23.93 7.89
N GLN A 8 17.32 -23.97 6.71
CA GLN A 8 16.74 -22.76 6.09
C GLN A 8 15.42 -22.34 6.75
N LEU A 9 14.55 -23.27 7.09
CA LEU A 9 13.29 -22.99 7.81
C LEU A 9 13.54 -22.37 9.19
N SER A 10 14.60 -22.80 9.90
CA SER A 10 14.96 -22.23 11.20
C SER A 10 15.49 -20.80 11.13
N MET A 11 15.83 -20.29 9.95
CA MET A 11 16.32 -18.93 9.71
C MET A 11 15.25 -17.99 9.16
N LEU A 12 14.04 -18.47 8.85
CA LEU A 12 12.95 -17.59 8.36
C LEU A 12 12.38 -16.76 9.51
N LYS A 13 12.49 -15.44 9.41
CA LYS A 13 11.76 -14.58 10.31
C LYS A 13 10.26 -14.73 10.11
N PRO A 14 9.45 -14.66 11.18
CA PRO A 14 8.00 -14.61 11.05
C PRO A 14 7.55 -13.43 10.19
N ILE A 15 6.40 -13.58 9.50
CA ILE A 15 5.79 -12.47 8.76
C ILE A 15 5.16 -11.51 9.75
N SER A 16 5.55 -10.25 9.68
CA SER A 16 5.04 -9.17 10.52
C SER A 16 4.21 -8.15 9.71
N TYR A 17 4.43 -8.07 8.40
CA TYR A 17 3.80 -7.10 7.50
C TYR A 17 3.15 -7.81 6.32
N ALA A 18 1.84 -7.58 6.11
CA ALA A 18 1.10 -8.24 5.05
C ALA A 18 0.33 -7.24 4.19
N TYR A 19 0.53 -7.31 2.86
CA TYR A 19 -0.37 -6.71 1.88
C TYR A 19 -1.21 -7.83 1.29
N LEU A 20 -2.52 -7.76 1.49
CA LEU A 20 -3.46 -8.81 1.11
C LEU A 20 -4.51 -8.20 0.18
N GLU A 21 -4.40 -8.49 -1.10
CA GLU A 21 -5.34 -8.01 -2.09
C GLU A 21 -6.64 -8.83 -2.03
N THR A 22 -7.75 -8.15 -1.82
CA THR A 22 -9.08 -8.78 -1.71
C THR A 22 -9.89 -8.64 -2.99
N THR A 23 -9.46 -7.75 -3.87
CA THR A 23 -10.06 -7.53 -5.19
C THR A 23 -9.07 -6.81 -6.09
N ASN A 24 -9.13 -7.11 -7.39
CA ASN A 24 -8.44 -6.33 -8.42
C ASN A 24 -9.42 -5.47 -9.26
N TYR A 25 -10.72 -5.45 -8.91
CA TYR A 25 -11.68 -4.49 -9.45
C TYR A 25 -11.36 -3.08 -8.96
N CYS A 26 -11.27 -2.13 -9.90
CA CYS A 26 -11.19 -0.72 -9.61
C CYS A 26 -12.05 0.06 -10.60
N ASN A 27 -12.75 1.08 -10.14
CA ASN A 27 -13.56 1.96 -10.96
C ASN A 27 -12.79 3.17 -11.48
N LEU A 28 -11.47 3.24 -11.20
CA LEU A 28 -10.57 4.28 -11.71
C LEU A 28 -9.46 3.69 -12.57
N ASP A 29 -8.80 4.58 -13.30
CA ASP A 29 -7.70 4.33 -14.20
C ASP A 29 -6.67 5.47 -14.03
N CYS A 30 -6.10 5.55 -12.84
CA CYS A 30 -5.18 6.63 -12.45
C CYS A 30 -3.92 6.61 -13.33
N SER A 31 -3.45 7.80 -13.74
CA SER A 31 -2.33 7.96 -14.67
C SER A 31 -1.00 7.35 -14.17
N PHE A 32 -0.83 7.22 -12.86
CA PHE A 32 0.36 6.68 -12.21
C PHE A 32 0.20 5.21 -11.75
N CYS A 33 -0.91 4.53 -12.09
CA CYS A 33 -1.18 3.17 -11.64
C CYS A 33 -0.88 2.18 -12.76
N ASN A 34 0.02 1.24 -12.49
CA ASN A 34 0.38 0.18 -13.43
C ASN A 34 -0.61 -1.00 -13.45
N ARG A 35 -1.80 -0.84 -12.84
CA ARG A 35 -2.81 -1.89 -12.69
C ARG A 35 -3.06 -2.65 -13.99
N LYS A 36 -3.26 -1.96 -15.11
CA LYS A 36 -3.57 -2.57 -16.41
C LYS A 36 -2.48 -3.49 -16.94
N GLU A 37 -1.26 -3.29 -16.51
CA GLU A 37 -0.09 -4.06 -16.97
C GLU A 37 0.10 -5.36 -16.17
N VAL A 38 -0.44 -5.39 -14.93
CA VAL A 38 -0.11 -6.45 -13.97
C VAL A 38 -1.28 -7.34 -13.57
N ILE A 39 -2.54 -6.92 -13.81
CA ILE A 39 -3.71 -7.72 -13.47
C ILE A 39 -4.06 -8.70 -14.58
N GLY A 40 -4.53 -9.89 -14.17
CA GLY A 40 -5.22 -10.85 -15.05
C GLY A 40 -6.73 -10.59 -15.13
N ASP A 41 -7.51 -11.65 -15.05
CA ASP A 41 -8.97 -11.56 -14.98
C ASP A 41 -9.43 -10.77 -13.77
N LEU A 42 -10.52 -10.00 -13.94
CA LEU A 42 -11.10 -9.21 -12.85
C LEU A 42 -11.86 -10.12 -11.89
N GLU A 43 -11.48 -10.08 -10.62
CA GLU A 43 -12.10 -10.91 -9.59
C GLU A 43 -12.16 -10.26 -8.21
N HIS A 44 -13.08 -10.76 -7.40
CA HIS A 44 -13.16 -10.53 -5.97
C HIS A 44 -12.77 -11.82 -5.25
N MET A 45 -12.00 -11.75 -4.17
CA MET A 45 -11.64 -12.91 -3.37
C MET A 45 -12.90 -13.47 -2.67
N PRO A 46 -13.33 -14.70 -2.96
CA PRO A 46 -14.42 -15.32 -2.22
C PRO A 46 -14.09 -15.51 -0.74
N LEU A 47 -15.09 -15.43 0.15
CA LEU A 47 -14.85 -15.52 1.60
C LEU A 47 -14.23 -16.87 2.02
N ASP A 48 -14.55 -17.94 1.36
CA ASP A 48 -13.95 -19.27 1.63
C ASP A 48 -12.45 -19.30 1.28
N LYS A 49 -12.06 -18.70 0.15
CA LYS A 49 -10.66 -18.53 -0.21
C LYS A 49 -9.95 -17.55 0.73
N TRP A 50 -10.65 -16.48 1.16
CA TRP A 50 -10.13 -15.55 2.16
C TRP A 50 -9.80 -16.26 3.48
N CYS A 51 -10.73 -17.04 4.00
CA CYS A 51 -10.50 -17.85 5.20
C CYS A 51 -9.34 -18.83 5.02
N ALA A 52 -9.27 -19.53 3.87
CA ALA A 52 -8.20 -20.46 3.57
C ALA A 52 -6.81 -19.78 3.50
N LEU A 53 -6.74 -18.55 2.98
CA LEU A 53 -5.52 -17.76 2.96
C LEU A 53 -5.08 -17.36 4.37
N LEU A 54 -6.00 -16.85 5.18
CA LEU A 54 -5.70 -16.44 6.56
C LEU A 54 -5.32 -17.63 7.44
N GLU A 55 -5.93 -18.79 7.23
CA GLU A 55 -5.57 -20.04 7.92
C GLU A 55 -4.10 -20.42 7.69
N LYS A 56 -3.56 -20.17 6.49
CA LYS A 56 -2.13 -20.40 6.19
C LYS A 56 -1.20 -19.37 6.83
N LEU A 57 -1.71 -18.20 7.18
CA LEU A 57 -0.95 -17.13 7.80
C LEU A 57 -1.11 -17.04 9.33
N LYS A 58 -2.07 -17.75 9.94
CA LYS A 58 -2.46 -17.58 11.35
C LYS A 58 -1.35 -17.79 12.39
N HIS A 59 -0.29 -18.51 12.04
CA HIS A 59 0.85 -18.76 12.92
C HIS A 59 1.92 -17.66 12.85
N HIS A 60 1.76 -16.68 11.98
CA HIS A 60 2.64 -15.53 11.88
C HIS A 60 2.10 -14.35 12.70
N PRO A 61 2.95 -13.62 13.44
CA PRO A 61 2.52 -12.45 14.22
C PRO A 61 2.36 -11.23 13.30
N ILE A 62 1.30 -11.22 12.48
CA ILE A 62 1.00 -10.09 11.58
C ILE A 62 0.74 -8.85 12.44
N LYS A 63 1.70 -7.94 12.52
CA LYS A 63 1.60 -6.68 13.27
C LYS A 63 0.82 -5.63 12.51
N GLU A 64 1.05 -5.55 11.20
CA GLU A 64 0.39 -4.61 10.30
C GLU A 64 -0.08 -5.34 9.05
N ALA A 65 -1.33 -5.11 8.68
CA ALA A 65 -1.88 -5.60 7.42
C ALA A 65 -2.50 -4.46 6.61
N LYS A 66 -2.34 -4.53 5.29
CA LYS A 66 -2.99 -3.62 4.35
C LYS A 66 -3.88 -4.41 3.41
N LEU A 67 -5.20 -4.20 3.53
CA LEU A 67 -6.17 -4.77 2.59
C LEU A 67 -6.32 -3.82 1.40
N MET A 68 -5.32 -3.82 0.55
CA MET A 68 -5.27 -3.03 -0.67
C MET A 68 -4.32 -3.67 -1.67
N GLY A 69 -4.45 -3.29 -2.93
CA GLY A 69 -3.63 -3.79 -4.03
C GLY A 69 -3.98 -3.05 -5.31
N MET A 70 -4.20 -3.77 -6.39
CA MET A 70 -4.54 -3.20 -7.70
C MET A 70 -6.01 -2.78 -7.83
N GLY A 71 -6.89 -3.24 -6.93
CA GLY A 71 -8.31 -2.91 -6.90
C GLY A 71 -8.67 -1.79 -5.93
N GLU A 72 -9.96 -1.44 -5.94
CA GLU A 72 -10.60 -0.61 -4.92
C GLU A 72 -11.27 -1.51 -3.88
N PRO A 73 -10.77 -1.60 -2.65
CA PRO A 73 -11.25 -2.58 -1.67
C PRO A 73 -12.75 -2.47 -1.38
N PHE A 74 -13.29 -1.25 -1.28
CA PHE A 74 -14.70 -1.05 -0.96
C PHE A 74 -15.67 -1.38 -2.11
N LEU A 75 -15.16 -1.72 -3.30
CA LEU A 75 -15.97 -2.33 -4.36
C LEU A 75 -16.20 -3.83 -4.15
N HIS A 76 -15.42 -4.47 -3.28
CA HIS A 76 -15.67 -5.86 -2.92
C HIS A 76 -17.06 -6.00 -2.28
N PRO A 77 -17.95 -6.90 -2.77
CA PRO A 77 -19.33 -6.99 -2.29
C PRO A 77 -19.47 -7.26 -0.78
N GLN A 78 -18.50 -7.96 -0.20
CA GLN A 78 -18.49 -8.41 1.19
C GLN A 78 -17.28 -7.86 1.97
N PHE A 79 -16.86 -6.61 1.68
CA PHE A 79 -15.63 -6.06 2.26
C PHE A 79 -15.70 -5.90 3.79
N ASP A 80 -16.86 -5.58 4.34
CA ASP A 80 -17.10 -5.54 5.79
C ASP A 80 -16.85 -6.91 6.43
N GLN A 81 -17.33 -7.99 5.82
CA GLN A 81 -17.08 -9.37 6.29
C GLN A 81 -15.60 -9.76 6.13
N ILE A 82 -14.93 -9.32 5.06
CA ILE A 82 -13.48 -9.48 4.86
C ILE A 82 -12.72 -8.88 6.05
N CYS A 83 -13.04 -7.65 6.47
CA CYS A 83 -12.40 -6.98 7.60
C CYS A 83 -12.70 -7.67 8.93
N GLU A 84 -13.96 -8.07 9.17
CA GLU A 84 -14.38 -8.81 10.35
C GLU A 84 -13.63 -10.15 10.48
N ILE A 85 -13.61 -10.94 9.41
CA ILE A 85 -12.88 -12.22 9.38
C ILE A 85 -11.39 -11.99 9.63
N PHE A 86 -10.78 -10.98 8.99
CA PHE A 86 -9.36 -10.66 9.24
C PHE A 86 -9.08 -10.44 10.73
N LYS A 87 -9.88 -9.58 11.38
CA LYS A 87 -9.72 -9.29 12.81
C LYS A 87 -10.02 -10.49 13.71
N SER A 88 -10.82 -11.45 13.27
CA SER A 88 -11.02 -12.70 14.02
C SER A 88 -9.78 -13.60 14.05
N TYR A 89 -8.95 -13.57 13.00
CA TYR A 89 -7.66 -14.28 12.93
C TYR A 89 -6.52 -13.51 13.58
N PHE A 90 -6.51 -12.19 13.43
CA PHE A 90 -5.43 -11.29 13.85
C PHE A 90 -5.99 -10.10 14.64
N PRO A 91 -6.51 -10.31 15.86
CA PRO A 91 -7.18 -9.27 16.65
C PRO A 91 -6.28 -8.07 16.96
N ASP A 92 -4.98 -8.32 17.19
CA ASP A 92 -4.01 -7.29 17.57
C ASP A 92 -3.29 -6.65 16.36
N SER A 93 -3.56 -7.10 15.14
CA SER A 93 -2.96 -6.55 13.95
C SER A 93 -3.51 -5.17 13.63
N PHE A 94 -2.64 -4.21 13.32
CA PHE A 94 -3.04 -2.89 12.85
C PHE A 94 -3.49 -2.97 11.39
N LEU A 95 -4.78 -2.77 11.15
CA LEU A 95 -5.40 -2.95 9.83
C LEU A 95 -5.53 -1.62 9.09
N ILE A 96 -4.92 -1.54 7.92
CA ILE A 96 -4.92 -0.36 7.05
C ILE A 96 -5.67 -0.67 5.75
N VAL A 97 -6.43 0.31 5.27
CA VAL A 97 -7.12 0.25 3.97
C VAL A 97 -6.90 1.56 3.23
N ALA A 98 -6.70 1.52 1.92
CA ALA A 98 -6.70 2.70 1.06
C ALA A 98 -7.93 2.68 0.14
N THR A 99 -8.52 3.85 -0.09
CA THR A 99 -9.69 3.99 -0.95
C THR A 99 -9.65 5.25 -1.80
N ASN A 100 -10.23 5.15 -3.00
CA ASN A 100 -10.35 6.26 -3.94
C ASN A 100 -11.57 7.17 -3.71
N CYS A 101 -12.48 6.80 -2.81
CA CYS A 101 -13.69 7.54 -2.45
C CYS A 101 -14.65 7.83 -3.64
N GLN A 102 -14.55 7.10 -4.74
CA GLN A 102 -15.34 7.34 -5.96
C GLN A 102 -16.56 6.41 -6.09
N TYR A 103 -17.27 6.21 -4.99
CA TYR A 103 -18.51 5.43 -4.89
C TYR A 103 -19.44 6.04 -3.83
N LYS A 104 -20.64 5.51 -3.70
CA LYS A 104 -21.59 5.96 -2.66
C LYS A 104 -21.17 5.40 -1.30
N PHE A 105 -21.09 6.25 -0.28
CA PHE A 105 -20.94 5.80 1.10
C PHE A 105 -22.20 5.02 1.53
N THR A 106 -22.02 3.84 2.11
CA THR A 106 -23.10 2.94 2.49
C THR A 106 -22.87 2.38 3.88
N ASP A 107 -23.90 1.78 4.49
CA ASP A 107 -23.80 1.14 5.81
C ASP A 107 -22.74 0.00 5.82
N LYS A 108 -22.52 -0.67 4.68
CA LYS A 108 -21.45 -1.66 4.55
C LYS A 108 -20.07 -1.04 4.77
N ILE A 109 -19.82 0.16 4.25
CA ILE A 109 -18.55 0.88 4.44
C ILE A 109 -18.40 1.28 5.90
N GLU A 110 -19.45 1.80 6.53
CA GLU A 110 -19.48 2.13 7.94
C GLU A 110 -19.25 0.88 8.83
N ASN A 111 -19.83 -0.25 8.46
CA ASN A 111 -19.58 -1.52 9.15
C ASN A 111 -18.11 -1.96 9.07
N ALA A 112 -17.48 -1.79 7.91
CA ALA A 112 -16.04 -2.12 7.77
C ALA A 112 -15.16 -1.26 8.70
N PHE A 113 -15.52 0.01 8.94
CA PHE A 113 -14.75 0.92 9.80
C PHE A 113 -14.66 0.44 11.26
N LYS A 114 -15.55 -0.46 11.71
CA LYS A 114 -15.48 -1.09 13.04
C LYS A 114 -14.22 -1.92 13.25
N TYR A 115 -13.66 -2.42 12.16
CA TYR A 115 -12.55 -3.38 12.15
C TYR A 115 -11.25 -2.77 11.63
N ILE A 116 -11.31 -1.58 11.00
CA ILE A 116 -10.16 -0.92 10.38
C ILE A 116 -9.58 0.10 11.35
N ASP A 117 -8.26 0.06 11.53
CA ASP A 117 -7.57 1.02 12.41
C ASP A 117 -7.23 2.32 11.68
N LEU A 118 -6.92 2.25 10.38
CA LEU A 118 -6.57 3.41 9.57
C LEU A 118 -7.09 3.30 8.14
N VAL A 119 -7.77 4.32 7.65
CA VAL A 119 -8.17 4.45 6.24
C VAL A 119 -7.42 5.62 5.60
N TYR A 120 -6.80 5.34 4.45
CA TYR A 120 -6.24 6.36 3.56
C TYR A 120 -7.27 6.78 2.52
N PHE A 121 -7.71 8.03 2.55
CA PHE A 121 -8.46 8.64 1.46
C PHE A 121 -7.47 9.15 0.42
N SER A 122 -7.49 8.55 -0.75
CA SER A 122 -6.55 8.84 -1.83
C SER A 122 -7.02 10.05 -2.65
N ILE A 123 -6.44 11.23 -2.38
CA ILE A 123 -6.86 12.51 -2.97
C ILE A 123 -5.61 13.28 -3.44
N ASP A 124 -5.27 13.18 -4.74
CA ASP A 124 -4.01 13.68 -5.30
C ASP A 124 -4.23 14.91 -6.18
N GLY A 125 -4.64 16.01 -5.61
CA GLY A 125 -4.87 17.26 -6.32
C GLY A 125 -6.23 17.87 -6.05
N TYR A 126 -6.46 19.07 -6.56
CA TYR A 126 -7.67 19.83 -6.37
C TYR A 126 -8.43 19.98 -7.68
N LYS A 127 -9.70 19.54 -7.71
CA LYS A 127 -10.60 19.60 -8.87
C LYS A 127 -9.98 19.01 -10.15
N GLU A 128 -9.48 19.88 -11.02
CA GLU A 128 -9.01 19.52 -12.36
C GLU A 128 -7.79 18.59 -12.30
N SER A 129 -6.82 18.85 -11.43
CA SER A 129 -5.65 17.97 -11.25
C SER A 129 -6.05 16.62 -10.67
N TYR A 130 -6.97 16.59 -9.71
CA TYR A 130 -7.52 15.34 -9.17
C TYR A 130 -8.22 14.52 -10.26
N GLU A 131 -9.12 15.13 -11.06
CA GLU A 131 -9.84 14.43 -12.13
C GLU A 131 -8.92 13.96 -13.27
N ARG A 132 -7.84 14.73 -13.55
CA ARG A 132 -6.82 14.36 -14.52
C ARG A 132 -6.02 13.12 -14.05
N ASP A 133 -5.50 13.16 -12.83
CA ASP A 133 -4.56 12.17 -12.33
C ASP A 133 -5.27 10.87 -11.91
N ARG A 134 -6.55 10.98 -11.50
CA ARG A 134 -7.37 9.84 -11.07
C ARG A 134 -8.55 9.55 -12.01
N ALA A 135 -8.36 9.70 -13.32
CA ALA A 135 -9.42 9.44 -14.28
C ALA A 135 -10.08 8.05 -14.10
N PRO A 136 -11.41 7.89 -14.34
CA PRO A 136 -12.41 8.91 -14.62
C PRO A 136 -13.07 9.50 -13.36
N ALA A 137 -12.33 9.73 -12.29
CA ALA A 137 -12.84 10.31 -11.05
C ALA A 137 -13.57 11.64 -11.31
N LYS A 138 -14.51 11.97 -10.41
CA LYS A 138 -15.26 13.23 -10.47
C LYS A 138 -15.20 13.93 -9.13
N TRP A 139 -14.73 15.17 -9.11
CA TRP A 139 -14.62 15.98 -7.90
C TRP A 139 -15.95 16.11 -7.13
N PRO A 140 -17.12 16.37 -7.76
CA PRO A 140 -18.38 16.42 -7.03
C PRO A 140 -18.77 15.09 -6.38
N LYS A 141 -18.31 13.96 -6.93
CA LYS A 141 -18.55 12.63 -6.36
C LYS A 141 -17.70 12.39 -5.12
N LEU A 142 -16.43 12.86 -5.14
CA LEU A 142 -15.56 12.86 -3.97
C LEU A 142 -16.18 13.69 -2.83
N ILE A 143 -16.59 14.93 -3.12
CA ILE A 143 -17.20 15.81 -2.11
C ILE A 143 -18.45 15.17 -1.51
N LYS A 144 -19.31 14.59 -2.33
CA LYS A 144 -20.50 13.87 -1.85
C LYS A 144 -20.14 12.69 -0.94
N PHE A 145 -19.08 11.95 -1.25
CA PHE A 145 -18.57 10.87 -0.39
C PHE A 145 -18.11 11.42 0.96
N LEU A 146 -17.31 12.48 0.95
CA LEU A 146 -16.79 13.13 2.17
C LEU A 146 -17.91 13.73 3.03
N ASP A 147 -18.92 14.34 2.41
CA ASP A 147 -20.09 14.88 3.10
C ASP A 147 -20.91 13.77 3.80
N GLU A 148 -21.06 12.63 3.18
CA GLU A 148 -21.71 11.46 3.82
C GLU A 148 -20.81 10.86 4.91
N PHE A 149 -19.50 10.73 4.66
CA PHE A 149 -18.55 10.27 5.66
C PHE A 149 -18.58 11.13 6.94
N LYS A 150 -18.63 12.45 6.82
CA LYS A 150 -18.66 13.38 7.95
C LYS A 150 -19.90 13.18 8.86
N LYS A 151 -20.99 12.66 8.31
CA LYS A 151 -22.24 12.40 9.05
C LYS A 151 -22.27 11.04 9.75
N ARG A 152 -21.32 10.16 9.46
CA ARG A 152 -21.32 8.78 9.91
C ARG A 152 -20.39 8.57 11.10
N GLU A 153 -20.62 7.49 11.81
CA GLU A 153 -19.76 7.09 12.91
C GLU A 153 -18.44 6.53 12.38
N ARG A 154 -17.34 7.08 12.87
CA ARG A 154 -15.97 6.63 12.50
C ARG A 154 -15.48 5.48 13.38
N HIS A 155 -16.18 5.17 14.46
CA HIS A 155 -15.72 4.29 15.52
C HIS A 155 -14.32 4.71 16.00
N SER A 156 -13.36 3.78 16.14
CA SER A 156 -11.95 4.07 16.46
C SER A 156 -11.07 4.23 15.22
N CYS A 157 -11.66 4.23 14.02
CA CYS A 157 -10.91 4.28 12.77
C CYS A 157 -10.32 5.67 12.54
N ARG A 158 -9.00 5.72 12.39
CA ARG A 158 -8.27 6.91 11.97
C ARG A 158 -8.45 7.12 10.46
N VAL A 159 -8.54 8.34 10.03
CA VAL A 159 -8.70 8.66 8.59
C VAL A 159 -7.73 9.75 8.17
N THR A 160 -6.91 9.46 7.18
CA THR A 160 -5.82 10.30 6.69
C THR A 160 -6.02 10.60 5.20
N CYS A 161 -5.75 11.82 4.78
CA CYS A 161 -5.63 12.16 3.36
C CYS A 161 -4.28 11.67 2.84
N ASN A 162 -4.30 10.69 1.93
CA ASN A 162 -3.10 10.18 1.27
C ASN A 162 -2.97 10.83 -0.10
N TYR A 163 -1.88 11.55 -0.31
CA TYR A 163 -1.64 12.37 -1.49
C TYR A 163 -0.34 11.93 -2.18
N VAL A 164 -0.43 11.53 -3.42
CA VAL A 164 0.73 11.24 -4.28
C VAL A 164 1.18 12.52 -4.95
N VAL A 165 2.31 13.05 -4.51
CA VAL A 165 2.87 14.32 -5.01
C VAL A 165 3.63 14.07 -6.30
N ASN A 166 3.35 14.88 -7.31
CA ASN A 166 4.10 14.97 -8.56
C ASN A 166 4.31 16.45 -8.96
N PRO A 167 5.19 16.78 -9.92
CA PRO A 167 5.46 18.15 -10.32
C PRO A 167 4.20 18.95 -10.78
N ASP A 168 3.18 18.24 -11.29
CA ASP A 168 1.97 18.86 -11.86
C ASP A 168 0.86 19.09 -10.82
N ASN A 169 1.02 18.60 -9.57
CA ASN A 169 0.02 18.76 -8.51
C ASN A 169 0.59 19.33 -7.20
N VAL A 170 1.89 19.57 -7.10
CA VAL A 170 2.53 20.08 -5.88
C VAL A 170 1.94 21.39 -5.39
N GLN A 171 1.47 22.27 -6.28
CA GLN A 171 0.83 23.53 -5.97
C GLN A 171 -0.54 23.38 -5.29
N ASP A 172 -1.18 22.23 -5.38
CA ASP A 172 -2.51 22.01 -4.83
C ASP A 172 -2.49 21.56 -3.36
N ILE A 173 -1.32 21.23 -2.82
CA ILE A 173 -1.16 20.64 -1.48
C ILE A 173 -1.83 21.51 -0.41
N GLN A 174 -1.52 22.83 -0.38
CA GLN A 174 -2.12 23.75 0.59
C GLN A 174 -3.63 23.84 0.43
N THR A 175 -4.12 23.85 -0.82
CA THR A 175 -5.54 23.92 -1.13
C THR A 175 -6.28 22.67 -0.65
N ILE A 176 -5.69 21.48 -0.81
CA ILE A 176 -6.23 20.23 -0.29
C ILE A 176 -6.25 20.22 1.24
N HIS A 177 -5.18 20.67 1.88
CA HIS A 177 -5.14 20.81 3.34
C HIS A 177 -6.31 21.67 3.84
N ASP A 178 -6.47 22.86 3.30
CA ASP A 178 -7.43 23.85 3.79
C ASP A 178 -8.89 23.54 3.42
N ASN A 179 -9.12 22.88 2.29
CA ASN A 179 -10.48 22.61 1.80
C ASN A 179 -10.96 21.16 2.01
N ILE A 180 -10.06 20.23 2.31
CA ILE A 180 -10.40 18.81 2.52
C ILE A 180 -9.96 18.35 3.91
N VAL A 181 -8.68 18.42 4.23
CA VAL A 181 -8.17 17.85 5.48
C VAL A 181 -8.84 18.51 6.69
N VAL A 182 -8.77 19.82 6.78
CA VAL A 182 -9.32 20.57 7.91
C VAL A 182 -10.85 20.49 7.99
N PRO A 183 -11.65 20.77 6.92
CA PRO A 183 -13.10 20.75 7.02
C PRO A 183 -13.72 19.39 7.28
N TYR A 184 -13.07 18.31 6.80
CA TYR A 184 -13.53 16.94 7.02
C TYR A 184 -12.85 16.27 8.23
N GLU A 185 -12.04 17.02 8.98
CA GLU A 185 -11.38 16.57 10.21
C GLU A 185 -10.56 15.29 9.98
N LEU A 186 -9.84 15.23 8.87
CA LEU A 186 -8.90 14.16 8.61
C LEU A 186 -7.67 14.35 9.49
N GLU A 187 -7.06 13.26 9.96
CA GLU A 187 -6.03 13.31 10.98
C GLU A 187 -4.74 13.98 10.48
N GLU A 188 -4.36 13.72 9.24
CA GLU A 188 -3.19 14.32 8.61
C GLU A 188 -3.34 14.40 7.08
N LEU A 189 -2.49 15.21 6.47
CA LEU A 189 -2.17 15.16 5.05
C LEU A 189 -0.86 14.39 4.87
N ARG A 190 -0.94 13.15 4.41
CA ARG A 190 0.21 12.29 4.16
C ARG A 190 0.67 12.45 2.73
N LEU A 191 1.89 12.91 2.52
CA LEU A 191 2.48 13.15 1.21
C LEU A 191 3.41 12.00 0.83
N ASN A 192 3.13 11.33 -0.28
CA ASN A 192 4.00 10.32 -0.86
C ASN A 192 4.52 10.87 -2.19
N ILE A 193 5.82 10.95 -2.35
CA ILE A 193 6.40 11.32 -3.64
C ILE A 193 6.05 10.24 -4.66
N ALA A 194 5.55 10.63 -5.82
CA ALA A 194 5.17 9.72 -6.88
C ALA A 194 6.35 8.79 -7.23
N GLN A 195 6.06 7.50 -7.33
CA GLN A 195 7.05 6.44 -7.61
C GLN A 195 6.78 5.82 -8.97
N ASP A 196 7.82 5.41 -9.64
CA ASP A 196 7.70 4.58 -10.82
C ASP A 196 7.45 3.12 -10.42
N TRP A 197 6.34 2.59 -10.88
CA TRP A 197 5.94 1.20 -10.64
C TRP A 197 6.28 0.29 -11.82
N SER A 198 6.71 0.88 -12.94
CA SER A 198 7.08 0.17 -14.15
C SER A 198 8.55 0.43 -14.49
N PRO A 199 9.33 -0.62 -14.80
CA PRO A 199 10.73 -0.44 -15.20
C PRO A 199 10.92 0.36 -16.49
N ASP A 200 9.86 0.58 -17.24
CA ASP A 200 9.90 1.27 -18.54
C ASP A 200 9.31 2.70 -18.51
N THR A 201 8.69 3.12 -17.41
CA THR A 201 8.18 4.48 -17.24
C THR A 201 9.23 5.34 -16.54
N SER A 202 9.72 6.36 -17.23
CA SER A 202 10.53 7.38 -16.58
C SER A 202 9.66 8.20 -15.64
N MET A 203 9.92 8.09 -14.34
CA MET A 203 9.29 8.96 -13.35
C MET A 203 9.43 10.43 -13.74
N PRO A 204 8.43 11.26 -13.41
CA PRO A 204 8.57 12.69 -13.46
C PRO A 204 9.58 13.16 -12.41
N GLY A 205 10.86 12.92 -12.65
CA GLY A 205 11.98 13.50 -11.91
C GLY A 205 12.14 14.99 -12.21
N GLY A 206 11.04 15.69 -12.50
CA GLY A 206 11.04 17.04 -13.00
C GLY A 206 10.69 18.11 -11.97
N TYR A 207 10.89 17.84 -10.66
CA TYR A 207 10.70 18.89 -9.65
C TYR A 207 11.68 20.03 -9.86
N THR A 208 11.15 21.27 -9.95
CA THR A 208 11.97 22.46 -9.96
C THR A 208 12.58 22.70 -8.57
N LEU A 209 13.64 23.49 -8.51
CA LEU A 209 14.25 23.88 -7.23
C LEU A 209 13.23 24.62 -6.34
N GLU A 210 12.35 25.42 -6.93
CA GLU A 210 11.28 26.11 -6.22
C GLU A 210 10.31 25.14 -5.57
N GLN A 211 9.88 24.09 -6.29
CA GLN A 211 9.00 23.06 -5.77
C GLN A 211 9.67 22.26 -4.64
N ILE A 212 10.95 21.92 -4.78
CA ILE A 212 11.71 21.24 -3.71
C ILE A 212 11.79 22.11 -2.46
N ASN A 213 12.10 23.41 -2.62
CA ASN A 213 12.14 24.33 -1.50
C ASN A 213 10.77 24.49 -0.84
N TYR A 214 9.70 24.63 -1.63
CA TYR A 214 8.33 24.70 -1.12
C TYR A 214 7.96 23.46 -0.29
N LEU A 215 8.22 22.25 -0.78
CA LEU A 215 7.97 21.01 -0.07
C LEU A 215 8.77 20.93 1.23
N ARG A 216 10.07 21.25 1.17
CA ARG A 216 10.97 21.21 2.33
C ARG A 216 10.56 22.20 3.43
N GLU A 217 10.23 23.43 3.06
CA GLU A 217 9.93 24.51 3.99
C GLU A 217 8.56 24.36 4.65
N ASN A 218 7.58 23.82 3.93
CA ASN A 218 6.19 23.79 4.37
C ASN A 218 5.67 22.40 4.73
N TRP A 219 6.23 21.33 4.16
CA TRP A 219 5.59 20.00 4.18
C TRP A 219 6.52 18.83 4.52
N LYS A 220 7.77 19.07 4.90
CA LYS A 220 8.75 18.01 5.16
C LYS A 220 8.25 16.93 6.14
N ASP A 221 7.53 17.35 7.19
CA ASP A 221 7.02 16.44 8.23
C ASP A 221 5.82 15.58 7.75
N ASN A 222 5.19 16.00 6.66
CA ASN A 222 4.10 15.28 6.01
C ASN A 222 4.59 14.30 4.95
N ILE A 223 5.83 14.47 4.45
CA ILE A 223 6.42 13.61 3.43
C ILE A 223 6.85 12.30 4.04
N LYS A 224 6.33 11.20 3.51
CA LYS A 224 6.66 9.84 3.96
C LYS A 224 7.70 9.22 3.04
N GLY A 225 8.74 8.64 3.63
CA GLY A 225 9.80 7.99 2.89
C GLY A 225 11.06 7.81 3.73
N LYS A 226 12.12 7.32 3.11
CA LYS A 226 13.43 7.14 3.72
C LYS A 226 14.47 7.85 2.88
N SER A 227 15.12 8.86 3.45
CA SER A 227 16.20 9.60 2.79
C SER A 227 17.49 8.76 2.63
N GLU A 228 17.67 7.77 3.50
CA GLU A 228 18.74 6.79 3.38
C GLU A 228 18.13 5.42 3.08
N TRP A 229 18.62 4.75 2.08
CA TRP A 229 18.15 3.44 1.67
C TRP A 229 19.30 2.47 1.46
N ASN A 230 19.25 1.36 2.20
CA ASN A 230 20.07 0.20 2.00
C ASN A 230 19.18 -1.05 1.88
N PHE A 231 19.56 -2.00 1.04
CA PHE A 231 18.77 -3.20 0.80
C PHE A 231 18.70 -4.14 2.00
N ASP A 232 19.71 -4.14 2.88
CA ASP A 232 19.74 -4.88 4.13
C ASP A 232 18.69 -4.40 5.14
N GLN A 233 18.20 -3.17 4.98
CA GLN A 233 17.12 -2.59 5.78
C GLN A 233 15.72 -2.87 5.20
N CYS A 234 15.63 -3.51 4.04
CA CYS A 234 14.35 -3.85 3.44
C CYS A 234 13.65 -4.97 4.22
N PHE A 235 12.52 -4.65 4.83
CA PHE A 235 11.73 -5.64 5.58
C PHE A 235 11.01 -6.66 4.68
N TRP A 236 10.73 -6.31 3.42
CA TRP A 236 9.92 -7.13 2.53
C TRP A 236 10.44 -8.56 2.37
N PRO A 237 11.71 -8.82 2.01
CA PRO A 237 12.20 -10.18 1.85
C PRO A 237 12.25 -10.96 3.15
N GLN A 238 12.34 -10.25 4.29
CA GLN A 238 12.54 -10.84 5.61
C GLN A 238 11.23 -11.12 6.35
N GLU A 239 10.36 -10.14 6.45
CA GLU A 239 9.18 -10.13 7.31
C GLU A 239 7.91 -9.70 6.59
N GLY A 240 7.99 -9.38 5.30
CA GLY A 240 6.87 -8.95 4.48
C GLY A 240 6.27 -10.05 3.62
N ILE A 241 5.01 -9.85 3.23
CA ILE A 241 4.33 -10.64 2.19
C ILE A 241 3.35 -9.74 1.44
N TYR A 242 3.26 -9.94 0.13
CA TYR A 242 2.18 -9.42 -0.70
C TYR A 242 1.46 -10.59 -1.37
N THR A 243 0.14 -10.68 -1.25
CA THR A 243 -0.67 -11.67 -1.95
C THR A 243 -1.67 -10.98 -2.87
N THR A 244 -1.73 -11.44 -4.09
CA THR A 244 -2.74 -11.01 -5.08
C THR A 244 -4.07 -11.71 -4.84
N VAL A 245 -5.14 -11.21 -5.43
CA VAL A 245 -6.51 -11.76 -5.29
C VAL A 245 -6.61 -13.23 -5.72
N ASP A 246 -5.77 -13.68 -6.67
CA ASP A 246 -5.66 -15.06 -7.14
C ASP A 246 -4.72 -15.94 -6.29
N GLY A 247 -4.21 -15.41 -5.18
CA GLY A 247 -3.37 -16.13 -4.21
C GLY A 247 -1.88 -16.18 -4.55
N ARG A 248 -1.42 -15.54 -5.64
CA ARG A 248 0.02 -15.45 -5.94
C ARG A 248 0.74 -14.67 -4.86
N VAL A 249 1.92 -15.14 -4.48
CA VAL A 249 2.80 -14.47 -3.53
C VAL A 249 3.85 -13.65 -4.28
N LEU A 250 3.86 -12.37 -4.03
CA LEU A 250 4.88 -11.44 -4.48
C LEU A 250 5.79 -11.10 -3.31
N MET A 251 7.03 -10.68 -3.58
CA MET A 251 7.96 -10.33 -2.51
C MET A 251 7.63 -8.98 -1.88
N CYS A 252 7.22 -8.00 -2.68
CA CYS A 252 6.90 -6.65 -2.22
C CYS A 252 5.83 -5.99 -3.08
N ALA A 253 5.29 -4.86 -2.59
CA ALA A 253 4.29 -4.07 -3.28
C ALA A 253 4.84 -3.25 -4.45
N LEU A 254 6.17 -3.08 -4.55
CA LEU A 254 6.82 -2.23 -5.56
C LEU A 254 7.16 -2.98 -6.85
N ASN A 255 7.14 -4.31 -6.83
CA ASN A 255 7.46 -5.13 -7.99
C ASN A 255 6.34 -6.12 -8.29
N THR A 256 5.19 -5.58 -8.66
CA THR A 256 3.97 -6.35 -8.93
C THR A 256 3.90 -6.93 -10.34
N ALA A 257 4.74 -6.45 -11.26
CA ALA A 257 4.84 -6.96 -12.62
C ALA A 257 5.60 -8.31 -12.72
N GLU A 258 6.39 -8.65 -11.71
CA GLU A 258 7.15 -9.90 -11.68
C GLU A 258 6.25 -11.13 -11.48
N PRO A 259 6.62 -12.26 -12.07
CA PRO A 259 5.95 -13.53 -11.76
C PRO A 259 6.04 -13.80 -10.26
N GLY A 260 4.95 -14.27 -9.65
CA GLY A 260 4.93 -14.65 -8.25
C GLY A 260 5.96 -15.72 -7.89
N PHE A 261 6.17 -15.92 -6.60
CA PHE A 261 7.09 -16.91 -6.04
C PHE A 261 6.39 -18.25 -5.73
N GLY A 262 5.08 -18.29 -5.85
CA GLY A 262 4.20 -19.42 -5.60
C GLY A 262 2.77 -18.93 -5.38
N ASN A 263 1.88 -19.85 -5.01
CA ASN A 263 0.47 -19.55 -4.78
C ASN A 263 0.03 -20.12 -3.42
N LEU A 264 -0.53 -19.28 -2.55
CA LEU A 264 -0.99 -19.67 -1.22
C LEU A 264 -2.18 -20.63 -1.25
N PHE A 265 -2.93 -20.72 -2.34
CA PHE A 265 -3.99 -21.73 -2.45
C PHE A 265 -3.44 -23.12 -2.72
N GLU A 266 -2.21 -23.24 -3.22
CA GLU A 266 -1.57 -24.50 -3.59
C GLU A 266 -0.48 -24.91 -2.60
N GLN A 267 0.28 -23.97 -2.04
CA GLN A 267 1.47 -24.19 -1.23
C GLN A 267 1.33 -23.55 0.16
N SER A 268 2.16 -23.97 1.11
CA SER A 268 2.35 -23.23 2.36
C SER A 268 3.26 -22.02 2.15
N ILE A 269 3.11 -21.01 3.00
CA ILE A 269 3.97 -19.82 2.94
C ILE A 269 5.44 -20.14 3.21
N ASP A 270 5.72 -21.13 4.06
CA ASP A 270 7.08 -21.54 4.37
C ASP A 270 7.74 -22.25 3.19
N GLU A 271 7.00 -23.10 2.43
CA GLU A 271 7.49 -23.68 1.18
C GLU A 271 7.85 -22.60 0.16
N ILE A 272 6.98 -21.60 -0.02
CA ILE A 272 7.22 -20.48 -0.95
C ILE A 272 8.47 -19.70 -0.54
N ARG A 273 8.57 -19.30 0.73
CA ARG A 273 9.66 -18.47 1.25
C ARG A 273 10.99 -19.23 1.34
N SER A 274 10.95 -20.55 1.42
CA SER A 274 12.14 -21.43 1.41
C SER A 274 12.59 -21.80 0.00
N SER A 275 11.85 -21.44 -1.05
CA SER A 275 12.27 -21.72 -2.42
C SER A 275 13.62 -21.08 -2.73
N GLU A 276 14.40 -21.71 -3.61
CA GLU A 276 15.72 -21.22 -4.00
C GLU A 276 15.67 -19.78 -4.52
N ARG A 277 14.66 -19.45 -5.35
CA ARG A 277 14.47 -18.12 -5.90
C ARG A 277 14.18 -17.08 -4.81
N TYR A 278 13.26 -17.37 -3.88
CA TYR A 278 12.89 -16.42 -2.81
C TYR A 278 14.05 -16.24 -1.82
N SER A 279 14.66 -17.33 -1.38
CA SER A 279 15.79 -17.27 -0.43
C SER A 279 17.03 -16.61 -1.04
N GLY A 280 17.28 -16.80 -2.33
CA GLY A 280 18.36 -16.13 -3.04
C GLY A 280 18.21 -14.61 -3.05
N ILE A 281 17.01 -14.08 -3.33
CA ILE A 281 16.75 -12.64 -3.26
C ILE A 281 16.88 -12.12 -1.83
N ARG A 282 16.33 -12.82 -0.85
CA ARG A 282 16.47 -12.44 0.57
C ARG A 282 17.92 -12.30 0.98
N SER A 283 18.74 -13.32 0.71
CA SER A 283 20.17 -13.31 1.03
C SER A 283 20.93 -12.19 0.30
N SER A 284 20.57 -11.92 -0.95
CA SER A 284 21.20 -10.82 -1.71
C SER A 284 20.89 -9.44 -1.09
N CYS A 285 19.68 -9.25 -0.58
CA CYS A 285 19.31 -8.03 0.15
C CYS A 285 20.07 -7.93 1.48
N GLU A 286 20.17 -9.03 2.26
CA GLU A 286 20.95 -9.05 3.52
C GLU A 286 22.41 -8.68 3.31
N LEU A 287 22.99 -9.07 2.19
CA LEU A 287 24.36 -8.72 1.85
C LEU A 287 24.50 -7.34 1.18
N ASN A 288 23.43 -6.59 1.06
CA ASN A 288 23.35 -5.31 0.35
C ASN A 288 23.81 -5.38 -1.12
N HIS A 289 23.66 -6.55 -1.75
CA HIS A 289 23.96 -6.83 -3.15
C HIS A 289 22.71 -7.31 -3.89
N PRO A 290 21.75 -6.40 -4.19
CA PRO A 290 20.48 -6.78 -4.76
C PRO A 290 20.65 -7.50 -6.10
N THR A 291 19.79 -8.49 -6.31
CA THR A 291 19.63 -9.12 -7.64
C THR A 291 18.81 -8.23 -8.56
N SER A 292 18.71 -8.62 -9.83
CA SER A 292 17.91 -7.91 -10.85
C SER A 292 16.47 -7.60 -10.40
N HIS A 293 15.88 -8.45 -9.53
CA HIS A 293 14.55 -8.23 -8.96
C HIS A 293 14.46 -6.93 -8.14
N CYS A 294 15.51 -6.60 -7.38
CA CYS A 294 15.54 -5.43 -6.50
C CYS A 294 16.43 -4.30 -7.06
N GLU A 295 17.17 -4.52 -8.13
CA GLU A 295 18.15 -3.58 -8.66
C GLU A 295 17.52 -2.24 -9.06
N LYS A 296 16.30 -2.29 -9.62
CA LYS A 296 15.50 -1.12 -10.01
C LYS A 296 14.44 -0.77 -8.95
N CYS A 297 14.82 -0.76 -7.67
CA CYS A 297 13.91 -0.42 -6.60
C CYS A 297 13.57 1.09 -6.60
N SER A 298 12.31 1.44 -6.75
CA SER A 298 11.87 2.84 -6.78
C SER A 298 12.17 3.61 -5.48
N TYR A 299 12.25 2.94 -4.33
CA TYR A 299 12.72 3.56 -3.08
C TYR A 299 14.18 4.02 -3.16
N LYS A 300 15.04 3.24 -3.80
CA LYS A 300 16.44 3.62 -4.03
C LYS A 300 16.54 4.87 -4.92
N GLU A 301 15.70 4.95 -5.94
CA GLU A 301 15.69 6.08 -6.86
C GLU A 301 15.14 7.35 -6.22
N LEU A 302 14.24 7.23 -5.25
CA LEU A 302 13.71 8.36 -4.49
C LEU A 302 14.66 8.90 -3.42
N ALA A 303 15.55 8.10 -2.87
CA ALA A 303 16.41 8.48 -1.76
C ALA A 303 17.15 9.82 -1.98
N PRO A 304 17.73 10.10 -3.15
CA PRO A 304 18.40 11.39 -3.40
C PRO A 304 17.46 12.60 -3.35
N LEU A 305 16.19 12.44 -3.75
CA LEU A 305 15.20 13.51 -3.64
C LEU A 305 14.76 13.70 -2.19
N LEU A 306 14.51 12.60 -1.46
CA LEU A 306 14.16 12.65 -0.05
C LEU A 306 15.27 13.27 0.82
N GLN A 307 16.54 13.05 0.49
CA GLN A 307 17.67 13.74 1.12
C GLN A 307 17.60 15.25 0.89
N LYS A 308 17.29 15.71 -0.32
CA LYS A 308 17.14 17.14 -0.60
C LYS A 308 15.94 17.76 0.15
N LEU A 309 14.93 16.96 0.46
CA LEU A 309 13.76 17.36 1.25
C LEU A 309 14.02 17.25 2.76
N GLU A 310 15.18 16.74 3.18
CA GLU A 310 15.55 16.54 4.59
C GLU A 310 14.54 15.63 5.35
N VAL A 311 13.97 14.65 4.64
CA VAL A 311 13.07 13.68 5.23
C VAL A 311 13.87 12.65 6.02
N HIS A 312 13.68 12.60 7.34
CA HIS A 312 14.31 11.63 8.22
C HIS A 312 13.42 10.38 8.39
N ASN A 313 14.07 9.24 8.67
CA ASN A 313 13.38 7.97 8.88
C ASN A 313 12.33 8.04 10.00
N GLU A 314 11.07 8.01 9.69
CA GLU A 314 10.07 7.56 10.64
C GLU A 314 9.98 6.03 10.55
N LEU A 315 10.41 5.35 11.62
CA LEU A 315 10.06 3.96 11.86
C LEU A 315 8.55 3.86 11.96
N SER A 316 8.00 2.83 11.36
CA SER A 316 6.56 2.52 11.26
C SER A 316 5.72 3.06 12.41
N GLU A 317 4.60 3.70 12.11
CA GLU A 317 3.62 4.26 13.06
C GLU A 317 3.05 3.24 14.07
N SER A 318 3.43 1.98 13.96
CA SER A 318 3.01 0.85 14.82
C SER A 318 3.72 0.76 16.17
N SER A 319 4.57 1.73 16.55
CA SER A 319 5.35 1.67 17.80
C SER A 319 5.09 2.83 18.77
N LYS A 320 3.90 3.48 18.69
CA LYS A 320 3.49 4.42 19.76
C LYS A 320 2.13 4.06 20.34
#